data_10473723deb4b36f878c7a4a0bc566b8
#
_entry.id   10473723deb4b36f878c7a4a0bc566b8
#
_cell.length_a   1.000
_cell.length_b   1.000
_cell.length_c   1.000
_cell.angle_alpha   90.00
_cell.angle_beta   90.00
_cell.angle_gamma   90.00
#
_symmetry.space_group_name_H-M   'P 1'
#
loop_
_entity.id
_entity.type
_entity.pdbx_description
1 polymer ?
#
loop_
_entity_poly.entity_id
_entity_poly.type
_entity_poly.pdbx_seq_one_letter_code
_entity_poly.pdbx_strand_id
1 'polypeptide(L)'
;MPELPELDNILHSGALAYGKWGREFEKRLAEYLGVKNVLLTNTYGLAWQVLFRTLGLEPGDEVIATPMSCLQSTMPMAQYGLKTVWADIDPKYGVLDPDSVKSKITVKTKVIINYHFCGYPGYVNEINSIGKDKDIMVIDDCIEAFGAKYKGRRLGNVGTPISIFNFQTVRLPNTVEGGAIVFEDEELFKKAIVIRDLGINRSIFRDANGEISKDCDIAIPSVNATPSDVNSYIGCCQMEHIDELLQKQAANAKQWESRLFDMPSLIDFIRREGTEPNYWVCGILSSNKEADMKMLKEQGYACSAVHLPNTYYSVFGKQDMSKGVEEFYNKFIALPSGWWCLQLRNETL
;
A
#
# COMPACT_ATOMS: atom_id res chain seq x y z
N MET A 1 -1.54 -20.13 -2.50
CA MET A 1 -2.63 -20.07 -1.48
C MET A 1 -2.41 -21.24 -0.54
N PRO A 2 -2.40 -21.06 0.78
CA PRO A 2 -2.35 -22.17 1.74
C PRO A 2 -3.62 -23.03 1.66
N GLU A 3 -3.63 -24.17 2.35
CA GLU A 3 -4.86 -24.91 2.59
C GLU A 3 -5.86 -24.09 3.39
N LEU A 4 -7.15 -24.25 3.12
CA LEU A 4 -8.22 -23.47 3.74
C LEU A 4 -9.25 -24.43 4.38
N PRO A 5 -8.88 -25.20 5.41
CA PRO A 5 -9.70 -26.31 5.94
C PRO A 5 -11.07 -25.86 6.49
N GLU A 6 -11.20 -24.62 7.00
CA GLU A 6 -12.46 -24.11 7.53
C GLU A 6 -13.33 -23.39 6.50
N LEU A 7 -12.90 -23.26 5.23
CA LEU A 7 -13.61 -22.46 4.24
C LEU A 7 -15.03 -22.96 3.99
N ASP A 8 -15.20 -24.27 3.85
CA ASP A 8 -16.52 -24.87 3.64
C ASP A 8 -17.46 -24.62 4.81
N ASN A 9 -16.97 -24.80 6.04
CA ASN A 9 -17.73 -24.50 7.26
C ASN A 9 -18.14 -23.01 7.33
N ILE A 10 -17.27 -22.09 6.93
CA ILE A 10 -17.56 -20.66 6.92
C ILE A 10 -18.65 -20.36 5.89
N LEU A 11 -18.53 -20.88 4.67
CA LEU A 11 -19.47 -20.65 3.58
C LEU A 11 -20.89 -21.15 3.93
N HIS A 12 -21.01 -22.24 4.67
CA HIS A 12 -22.30 -22.83 5.09
C HIS A 12 -22.80 -22.36 6.46
N SER A 13 -22.04 -21.53 7.16
CA SER A 13 -22.41 -21.06 8.51
C SER A 13 -23.57 -20.05 8.54
N GLY A 14 -23.85 -19.38 7.41
CA GLY A 14 -24.74 -18.22 7.37
C GLY A 14 -24.13 -16.92 7.93
N ALA A 15 -22.92 -16.98 8.54
CA ALA A 15 -22.23 -15.83 9.15
C ALA A 15 -21.04 -15.39 8.27
N LEU A 16 -21.34 -14.76 7.13
CA LEU A 16 -20.34 -14.35 6.12
C LEU A 16 -19.87 -12.90 6.27
N ALA A 17 -20.62 -12.08 7.02
CA ALA A 17 -20.25 -10.69 7.28
C ALA A 17 -19.07 -10.61 8.26
N TYR A 18 -18.51 -9.41 8.42
CA TYR A 18 -17.45 -9.14 9.38
C TYR A 18 -17.79 -9.66 10.78
N GLY A 19 -16.98 -10.58 11.28
CA GLY A 19 -17.24 -11.29 12.50
C GLY A 19 -15.98 -11.84 13.18
N LYS A 20 -15.97 -13.14 13.44
CA LYS A 20 -14.86 -13.85 14.11
C LYS A 20 -13.54 -13.69 13.35
N TRP A 21 -13.55 -13.98 12.05
CA TRP A 21 -12.35 -14.02 11.24
C TRP A 21 -11.84 -12.61 10.90
N GLY A 22 -12.73 -11.63 10.75
CA GLY A 22 -12.34 -10.24 10.60
C GLY A 22 -11.53 -9.75 11.81
N ARG A 23 -12.04 -9.97 13.02
CA ARG A 23 -11.33 -9.62 14.27
C ARG A 23 -10.02 -10.38 14.45
N GLU A 24 -10.00 -11.67 14.11
CA GLU A 24 -8.78 -12.48 14.20
C GLU A 24 -7.70 -11.98 13.21
N PHE A 25 -8.09 -11.60 11.99
CA PHE A 25 -7.13 -11.09 11.02
C PHE A 25 -6.60 -9.70 11.42
N GLU A 26 -7.45 -8.79 11.92
CA GLU A 26 -7.00 -7.51 12.51
C GLU A 26 -5.98 -7.75 13.63
N LYS A 27 -6.25 -8.71 14.53
CA LYS A 27 -5.33 -9.08 15.61
C LYS A 27 -3.99 -9.62 15.08
N ARG A 28 -3.99 -10.55 14.13
CA ARG A 28 -2.77 -11.12 13.54
C ARG A 28 -1.94 -10.06 12.81
N LEU A 29 -2.58 -9.14 12.11
CA LEU A 29 -1.90 -8.00 11.49
C LEU A 29 -1.29 -7.08 12.54
N ALA A 30 -2.02 -6.76 13.61
CA ALA A 30 -1.55 -5.92 14.70
C ALA A 30 -0.31 -6.53 15.39
N GLU A 31 -0.36 -7.82 15.69
CA GLU A 31 0.75 -8.58 16.29
C GLU A 31 1.96 -8.60 15.33
N TYR A 32 1.74 -8.90 14.05
CA TYR A 32 2.82 -8.96 13.04
C TYR A 32 3.51 -7.62 12.82
N LEU A 33 2.74 -6.54 12.73
CA LEU A 33 3.26 -5.20 12.54
C LEU A 33 3.82 -4.58 13.84
N GLY A 34 3.39 -5.09 15.00
CA GLY A 34 3.76 -4.54 16.30
C GLY A 34 3.01 -3.24 16.62
N VAL A 35 1.74 -3.15 16.25
CA VAL A 35 0.85 -1.99 16.42
C VAL A 35 -0.42 -2.38 17.19
N LYS A 36 -1.26 -1.39 17.56
CA LYS A 36 -2.51 -1.67 18.29
C LYS A 36 -3.74 -1.58 17.40
N ASN A 37 -3.84 -0.53 16.59
CA ASN A 37 -5.07 -0.13 15.92
C ASN A 37 -5.01 -0.49 14.43
N VAL A 38 -5.56 -1.62 14.05
CA VAL A 38 -5.68 -2.09 12.67
C VAL A 38 -7.15 -2.18 12.31
N LEU A 39 -7.55 -1.56 11.22
CA LEU A 39 -8.91 -1.55 10.68
C LEU A 39 -8.91 -2.20 9.30
N LEU A 40 -9.54 -3.36 9.17
CA LEU A 40 -9.75 -4.01 7.88
C LEU A 40 -10.86 -3.33 7.08
N THR A 41 -10.71 -3.36 5.76
CA THR A 41 -11.75 -2.97 4.81
C THR A 41 -11.90 -4.02 3.72
N ASN A 42 -13.07 -4.06 3.07
CA ASN A 42 -13.37 -5.03 2.01
C ASN A 42 -12.56 -4.78 0.72
N THR A 43 -12.11 -3.56 0.48
CA THR A 43 -11.18 -3.22 -0.62
C THR A 43 -10.23 -2.11 -0.20
N TYR A 44 -9.07 -2.05 -0.85
CA TYR A 44 -8.12 -0.97 -0.66
C TYR A 44 -8.67 0.42 -1.07
N GLY A 45 -9.44 0.48 -2.14
CA GLY A 45 -10.09 1.73 -2.56
C GLY A 45 -11.05 2.29 -1.52
N LEU A 46 -11.81 1.41 -0.84
CA LEU A 46 -12.69 1.83 0.25
C LEU A 46 -11.92 2.16 1.54
N ALA A 47 -10.72 1.59 1.77
CA ALA A 47 -9.85 2.04 2.84
C ALA A 47 -9.50 3.54 2.69
N TRP A 48 -9.18 4.00 1.47
CA TRP A 48 -8.98 5.42 1.20
C TRP A 48 -10.23 6.25 1.45
N GLN A 49 -11.41 5.76 1.04
CA GLN A 49 -12.67 6.46 1.28
C GLN A 49 -13.02 6.58 2.77
N VAL A 50 -12.73 5.56 3.57
CA VAL A 50 -12.83 5.61 5.04
C VAL A 50 -11.87 6.66 5.58
N LEU A 51 -10.63 6.62 5.13
CA LEU A 51 -9.56 7.47 5.64
C LEU A 51 -9.82 8.96 5.37
N PHE A 52 -10.21 9.33 4.14
CA PHE A 52 -10.51 10.71 3.80
C PHE A 52 -11.65 11.29 4.66
N ARG A 53 -12.71 10.50 4.91
CA ARG A 53 -13.82 10.90 5.81
C ARG A 53 -13.38 10.98 7.26
N THR A 54 -12.53 10.06 7.70
CA THR A 54 -11.96 10.07 9.06
C THR A 54 -11.18 11.33 9.32
N LEU A 55 -10.38 11.77 8.35
CA LEU A 55 -9.59 13.00 8.41
C LEU A 55 -10.43 14.26 8.17
N GLY A 56 -11.70 14.13 7.77
CA GLY A 56 -12.57 15.27 7.49
C GLY A 56 -12.15 16.07 6.25
N LEU A 57 -11.53 15.40 5.26
CA LEU A 57 -11.14 16.06 4.02
C LEU A 57 -12.37 16.45 3.20
N GLU A 58 -12.27 17.56 2.49
CA GLU A 58 -13.30 18.11 1.64
C GLU A 58 -12.84 18.18 0.17
N PRO A 59 -13.76 18.15 -0.80
CA PRO A 59 -13.43 18.39 -2.20
C PRO A 59 -12.66 19.71 -2.39
N GLY A 60 -11.53 19.65 -3.08
CA GLY A 60 -10.63 20.79 -3.30
C GLY A 60 -9.47 20.89 -2.31
N ASP A 61 -9.47 20.11 -1.22
CA ASP A 61 -8.28 19.98 -0.36
C ASP A 61 -7.11 19.39 -1.14
N GLU A 62 -5.90 19.89 -0.86
CA GLU A 62 -4.69 19.46 -1.55
C GLU A 62 -4.05 18.26 -0.85
N VAL A 63 -3.73 17.25 -1.66
CA VAL A 63 -2.98 16.06 -1.27
C VAL A 63 -1.69 16.00 -2.08
N ILE A 64 -0.54 16.03 -1.42
CA ILE A 64 0.76 15.84 -2.06
C ILE A 64 1.01 14.34 -2.23
N ALA A 65 1.32 13.91 -3.45
CA ALA A 65 1.64 12.54 -3.79
C ALA A 65 2.65 12.48 -4.94
N THR A 66 3.16 11.29 -5.25
CA THR A 66 3.99 11.08 -6.45
C THR A 66 3.16 10.59 -7.63
N PRO A 67 3.42 11.07 -8.86
CA PRO A 67 2.79 10.48 -10.04
C PRO A 67 3.37 9.09 -10.35
N MET A 68 4.54 8.73 -9.83
CA MET A 68 5.12 7.40 -10.00
C MET A 68 4.55 6.44 -8.95
N SER A 69 3.30 6.03 -9.14
CA SER A 69 2.56 5.18 -8.20
C SER A 69 1.47 4.37 -8.88
N CYS A 70 0.98 3.36 -8.18
CA CYS A 70 -0.17 2.58 -8.59
C CYS A 70 -1.42 3.47 -8.72
N LEU A 71 -2.19 3.30 -9.79
CA LEU A 71 -3.42 4.07 -10.00
C LEU A 71 -4.46 3.84 -8.88
N GLN A 72 -4.44 2.67 -8.23
CA GLN A 72 -5.30 2.41 -7.07
C GLN A 72 -4.99 3.31 -5.86
N SER A 73 -3.78 3.83 -5.76
CA SER A 73 -3.39 4.78 -4.70
C SER A 73 -3.88 6.20 -4.96
N THR A 74 -4.01 6.58 -6.22
CA THR A 74 -4.28 7.96 -6.62
C THR A 74 -5.71 8.19 -7.11
N MET A 75 -6.33 7.20 -7.76
CA MET A 75 -7.71 7.30 -8.22
C MET A 75 -8.72 7.65 -7.10
N PRO A 76 -8.60 7.13 -5.85
CA PRO A 76 -9.49 7.52 -4.76
C PRO A 76 -9.49 9.01 -4.44
N MET A 77 -8.35 9.72 -4.64
CA MET A 77 -8.26 11.18 -4.48
C MET A 77 -9.15 11.89 -5.50
N ALA A 78 -9.05 11.50 -6.78
CA ALA A 78 -9.89 12.06 -7.84
C ALA A 78 -11.38 11.75 -7.61
N GLN A 79 -11.71 10.53 -7.17
CA GLN A 79 -13.09 10.13 -6.85
C GLN A 79 -13.67 10.94 -5.69
N TYR A 80 -12.85 11.34 -4.72
CA TYR A 80 -13.27 12.14 -3.58
C TYR A 80 -13.32 13.65 -3.88
N GLY A 81 -12.80 14.05 -5.05
CA GLY A 81 -12.72 15.45 -5.46
C GLY A 81 -11.52 16.21 -4.85
N LEU A 82 -10.52 15.49 -4.34
CA LEU A 82 -9.30 16.10 -3.82
C LEU A 82 -8.42 16.60 -4.96
N LYS A 83 -7.69 17.66 -4.72
CA LYS A 83 -6.69 18.18 -5.64
C LYS A 83 -5.36 17.48 -5.40
N THR A 84 -4.99 16.58 -6.31
CA THR A 84 -3.68 15.93 -6.27
C THR A 84 -2.60 16.91 -6.72
N VAL A 85 -1.59 17.11 -5.88
CA VAL A 85 -0.40 17.93 -6.13
C VAL A 85 0.80 17.00 -6.30
N TRP A 86 1.32 16.90 -7.51
CA TRP A 86 2.44 16.02 -7.79
C TRP A 86 3.76 16.61 -7.27
N ALA A 87 4.42 15.88 -6.38
CA ALA A 87 5.80 16.10 -6.00
C ALA A 87 6.73 15.17 -6.79
N ASP A 88 7.96 15.59 -7.02
CA ASP A 88 8.99 14.80 -7.69
C ASP A 88 9.48 13.65 -6.82
N ILE A 89 10.24 12.78 -7.42
CA ILE A 89 10.87 11.64 -6.76
C ILE A 89 12.39 11.75 -6.82
N ASP A 90 13.05 11.05 -5.93
CA ASP A 90 14.47 10.73 -6.08
C ASP A 90 14.64 9.74 -7.23
N PRO A 91 15.31 10.11 -8.33
CA PRO A 91 15.42 9.27 -9.52
C PRO A 91 16.28 8.01 -9.31
N LYS A 92 16.98 7.94 -8.19
CA LYS A 92 17.76 6.75 -7.82
C LYS A 92 16.91 5.65 -7.18
N TYR A 93 15.84 6.04 -6.47
CA TYR A 93 15.06 5.11 -5.66
C TYR A 93 13.57 5.01 -6.03
N GLY A 94 13.07 5.94 -6.82
CA GLY A 94 11.66 5.95 -7.24
C GLY A 94 10.67 6.38 -6.15
N VAL A 95 11.13 6.93 -5.04
CA VAL A 95 10.33 7.37 -3.90
C VAL A 95 10.28 8.89 -3.79
N LEU A 96 9.27 9.44 -3.11
CA LEU A 96 9.11 10.89 -2.93
C LEU A 96 10.40 11.58 -2.49
N ASP A 97 10.75 12.68 -3.18
CA ASP A 97 11.84 13.59 -2.78
C ASP A 97 11.33 14.56 -1.70
N PRO A 98 11.91 14.53 -0.48
CA PRO A 98 11.50 15.42 0.60
C PRO A 98 11.61 16.92 0.27
N ASP A 99 12.58 17.34 -0.52
CA ASP A 99 12.73 18.75 -0.90
C ASP A 99 11.68 19.16 -1.92
N SER A 100 11.32 18.28 -2.84
CA SER A 100 10.18 18.50 -3.72
C SER A 100 8.88 18.61 -2.93
N VAL A 101 8.64 17.71 -1.95
CA VAL A 101 7.46 17.79 -1.08
C VAL A 101 7.39 19.15 -0.38
N LYS A 102 8.47 19.62 0.25
CA LYS A 102 8.52 20.94 0.92
C LYS A 102 8.13 22.07 -0.03
N SER A 103 8.60 22.03 -1.27
CA SER A 103 8.35 23.08 -2.29
C SER A 103 6.91 23.14 -2.76
N LYS A 104 6.13 22.06 -2.57
CA LYS A 104 4.73 21.92 -3.02
C LYS A 104 3.71 22.25 -1.95
N ILE A 105 4.13 22.44 -0.69
CA ILE A 105 3.22 22.72 0.42
C ILE A 105 2.59 24.11 0.27
N THR A 106 1.27 24.15 0.40
CA THR A 106 0.47 25.39 0.45
C THR A 106 -0.40 25.41 1.70
N VAL A 107 -1.12 26.49 1.93
CA VAL A 107 -2.12 26.58 3.03
C VAL A 107 -3.30 25.62 2.86
N LYS A 108 -3.48 25.04 1.68
CA LYS A 108 -4.54 24.06 1.37
C LYS A 108 -4.06 22.62 1.50
N THR A 109 -2.78 22.39 1.69
CA THR A 109 -2.22 21.04 1.82
C THR A 109 -2.69 20.42 3.13
N LYS A 110 -3.38 19.29 3.05
CA LYS A 110 -3.92 18.55 4.19
C LYS A 110 -3.19 17.24 4.45
N VAL A 111 -2.71 16.60 3.39
CA VAL A 111 -2.12 15.26 3.47
C VAL A 111 -0.88 15.17 2.58
N ILE A 112 0.12 14.43 3.04
CA ILE A 112 1.25 13.95 2.25
C ILE A 112 1.15 12.42 2.21
N ILE A 113 1.11 11.84 1.00
CA ILE A 113 1.13 10.38 0.81
C ILE A 113 2.53 9.95 0.47
N ASN A 114 3.19 9.30 1.41
CA ASN A 114 4.52 8.73 1.26
C ASN A 114 4.41 7.32 0.65
N TYR A 115 4.44 7.24 -0.67
CA TYR A 115 4.30 5.98 -1.39
C TYR A 115 5.61 5.18 -1.36
N HIS A 116 5.51 3.90 -0.94
CA HIS A 116 6.64 2.97 -0.90
C HIS A 116 6.70 2.16 -2.20
N PHE A 117 7.31 2.76 -3.21
CA PHE A 117 7.32 2.29 -4.59
C PHE A 117 7.80 0.84 -4.71
N CYS A 118 6.94 -0.02 -5.27
CA CYS A 118 7.25 -1.43 -5.56
C CYS A 118 7.78 -2.24 -4.36
N GLY A 119 7.44 -1.83 -3.13
CA GLY A 119 7.90 -2.49 -1.90
C GLY A 119 9.20 -1.95 -1.33
N TYR A 120 9.72 -0.85 -1.86
CA TYR A 120 10.93 -0.17 -1.39
C TYR A 120 10.55 1.01 -0.49
N PRO A 121 10.96 1.00 0.80
CA PRO A 121 10.61 2.06 1.74
C PRO A 121 11.14 3.43 1.33
N GLY A 122 10.28 4.45 1.39
CA GLY A 122 10.60 5.85 1.11
C GLY A 122 11.40 6.54 2.22
N TYR A 123 11.52 7.86 2.12
CA TYR A 123 12.15 8.76 3.09
C TYR A 123 11.25 8.99 4.31
N VAL A 124 10.98 7.92 5.11
CA VAL A 124 9.99 7.93 6.20
C VAL A 124 10.25 9.05 7.21
N ASN A 125 11.46 9.14 7.76
CA ASN A 125 11.77 10.13 8.80
C ASN A 125 11.67 11.56 8.27
N GLU A 126 12.20 11.79 7.06
CA GLU A 126 12.25 13.10 6.42
C GLU A 126 10.83 13.60 6.11
N ILE A 127 9.98 12.73 5.56
CA ILE A 127 8.58 13.06 5.24
C ILE A 127 7.75 13.26 6.51
N ASN A 128 7.93 12.40 7.53
CA ASN A 128 7.26 12.57 8.83
C ASN A 128 7.68 13.87 9.52
N SER A 129 8.96 14.26 9.44
CA SER A 129 9.43 15.54 9.97
C SER A 129 8.74 16.72 9.28
N ILE A 130 8.62 16.68 7.95
CA ILE A 130 7.91 17.72 7.19
C ILE A 130 6.45 17.83 7.64
N GLY A 131 5.75 16.68 7.74
CA GLY A 131 4.36 16.64 8.19
C GLY A 131 4.20 17.26 9.59
N LYS A 132 5.05 16.86 10.52
CA LYS A 132 5.06 17.38 11.89
C LYS A 132 5.34 18.89 11.95
N ASP A 133 6.35 19.37 11.22
CA ASP A 133 6.75 20.79 11.22
C ASP A 133 5.70 21.71 10.60
N LYS A 134 4.85 21.17 9.73
CA LYS A 134 3.82 21.90 8.99
C LYS A 134 2.39 21.61 9.44
N ASP A 135 2.21 20.76 10.46
CA ASP A 135 0.90 20.28 10.93
C ASP A 135 0.08 19.66 9.77
N ILE A 136 0.74 18.83 8.96
CA ILE A 136 0.14 18.12 7.82
C ILE A 136 0.15 16.62 8.11
N MET A 137 -0.98 15.94 7.91
CA MET A 137 -1.08 14.50 8.08
C MET A 137 -0.20 13.75 7.07
N VAL A 138 0.61 12.80 7.54
CA VAL A 138 1.39 11.89 6.69
C VAL A 138 0.74 10.51 6.70
N ILE A 139 0.62 9.93 5.50
CA ILE A 139 0.12 8.57 5.30
C ILE A 139 1.19 7.78 4.55
N ASP A 140 1.67 6.69 5.14
CA ASP A 140 2.49 5.71 4.43
C ASP A 140 1.59 4.83 3.56
N ASP A 141 1.75 4.93 2.25
CA ASP A 141 1.08 4.06 1.30
C ASP A 141 1.93 2.80 1.05
N CYS A 142 1.53 1.74 1.71
CA CYS A 142 2.18 0.44 1.69
C CYS A 142 1.48 -0.57 0.76
N ILE A 143 0.80 -0.10 -0.30
CA ILE A 143 0.04 -0.95 -1.24
C ILE A 143 0.86 -2.15 -1.76
N GLU A 144 2.17 -2.00 -1.90
CA GLU A 144 3.12 -2.99 -2.42
C GLU A 144 4.17 -3.41 -1.38
N ALA A 145 4.12 -2.83 -0.17
CA ALA A 145 5.24 -2.84 0.75
C ALA A 145 4.98 -3.59 2.08
N PHE A 146 3.98 -4.48 2.11
CA PHE A 146 3.71 -5.29 3.32
C PHE A 146 4.95 -6.11 3.70
N GLY A 147 5.35 -6.03 4.97
CA GLY A 147 6.53 -6.71 5.52
C GLY A 147 7.87 -6.04 5.24
N ALA A 148 7.93 -5.01 4.38
CA ALA A 148 9.15 -4.20 4.21
C ALA A 148 9.50 -3.47 5.50
N LYS A 149 10.81 -3.19 5.70
CA LYS A 149 11.29 -2.55 6.93
C LYS A 149 12.09 -1.29 6.64
N TYR A 150 11.94 -0.33 7.54
CA TYR A 150 12.72 0.89 7.63
C TYR A 150 13.43 0.94 8.98
N LYS A 151 14.77 1.00 8.97
CA LYS A 151 15.62 0.97 10.18
C LYS A 151 15.26 -0.18 11.13
N GLY A 152 15.05 -1.38 10.57
CA GLY A 152 14.74 -2.62 11.30
C GLY A 152 13.28 -2.74 11.78
N ARG A 153 12.42 -1.73 11.62
CA ARG A 153 10.99 -1.75 11.98
C ARG A 153 10.12 -1.95 10.73
N ARG A 154 9.08 -2.78 10.82
CA ARG A 154 8.13 -2.97 9.72
C ARG A 154 7.38 -1.68 9.41
N LEU A 155 7.15 -1.40 8.12
CA LEU A 155 6.22 -0.36 7.71
C LEU A 155 4.85 -0.60 8.37
N GLY A 156 4.18 0.47 8.76
CA GLY A 156 3.02 0.43 9.67
C GLY A 156 3.40 0.68 11.13
N ASN A 157 4.69 0.51 11.50
CA ASN A 157 5.21 0.77 12.86
C ASN A 157 6.54 1.55 12.80
N VAL A 158 6.60 2.56 11.98
CA VAL A 158 7.83 3.37 11.76
C VAL A 158 7.69 4.81 12.24
N GLY A 159 6.61 5.12 12.99
CA GLY A 159 6.31 6.45 13.51
C GLY A 159 5.56 7.34 12.52
N THR A 160 5.01 6.79 11.46
CA THR A 160 4.05 7.48 10.59
C THR A 160 2.66 7.36 11.19
N PRO A 161 1.90 8.47 11.33
CA PRO A 161 0.60 8.47 12.02
C PRO A 161 -0.42 7.47 11.45
N ILE A 162 -0.37 7.26 10.13
CA ILE A 162 -1.30 6.38 9.42
C ILE A 162 -0.53 5.59 8.36
N SER A 163 -0.84 4.30 8.23
CA SER A 163 -0.36 3.47 7.12
C SER A 163 -1.50 2.69 6.51
N ILE A 164 -1.47 2.51 5.18
CA ILE A 164 -2.52 1.81 4.44
C ILE A 164 -1.93 0.64 3.65
N PHE A 165 -2.61 -0.51 3.68
CA PHE A 165 -2.17 -1.76 3.05
C PHE A 165 -3.24 -2.32 2.12
N ASN A 166 -2.79 -3.05 1.09
CA ASN A 166 -3.65 -3.72 0.12
C ASN A 166 -3.43 -5.23 0.16
N PHE A 167 -4.51 -6.00 0.13
CA PHE A 167 -4.52 -7.47 0.17
C PHE A 167 -5.20 -8.10 -1.05
N GLN A 168 -5.30 -7.38 -2.14
CA GLN A 168 -5.82 -7.86 -3.41
C GLN A 168 -4.94 -8.97 -4.01
N THR A 169 -5.45 -9.68 -5.02
CA THR A 169 -4.89 -10.90 -5.62
C THR A 169 -3.40 -10.89 -5.99
N VAL A 170 -2.81 -9.74 -6.29
CA VAL A 170 -1.38 -9.60 -6.63
C VAL A 170 -0.51 -9.13 -5.47
N ARG A 171 -1.05 -9.11 -4.27
CA ARG A 171 -0.38 -8.63 -3.05
C ARG A 171 -0.05 -9.78 -2.09
N LEU A 172 0.67 -9.44 -1.04
CA LEU A 172 1.01 -10.34 0.06
C LEU A 172 0.72 -9.60 1.38
N PRO A 173 -0.08 -10.16 2.30
CA PRO A 173 -0.92 -11.33 2.12
C PRO A 173 -2.01 -11.11 1.05
N ASN A 174 -2.52 -12.21 0.48
CA ASN A 174 -3.57 -12.18 -0.54
C ASN A 174 -4.89 -12.68 0.06
N THR A 175 -5.89 -11.81 0.11
CA THR A 175 -7.24 -12.14 0.59
C THR A 175 -8.28 -12.10 -0.52
N VAL A 176 -7.86 -12.23 -1.79
CA VAL A 176 -8.64 -12.01 -3.01
C VAL A 176 -8.93 -10.53 -3.21
N GLU A 177 -9.60 -9.91 -2.27
CA GLU A 177 -9.81 -8.46 -2.11
C GLU A 177 -9.70 -8.11 -0.63
N GLY A 178 -9.20 -6.91 -0.34
CA GLY A 178 -9.09 -6.42 1.04
C GLY A 178 -8.14 -5.24 1.15
N GLY A 179 -8.27 -4.54 2.25
CA GLY A 179 -7.34 -3.48 2.66
C GLY A 179 -7.26 -3.40 4.17
N ALA A 180 -6.25 -2.70 4.67
CA ALA A 180 -6.16 -2.35 6.08
C ALA A 180 -5.62 -0.94 6.26
N ILE A 181 -6.06 -0.30 7.33
CA ILE A 181 -5.54 0.99 7.79
C ILE A 181 -4.97 0.77 9.19
N VAL A 182 -3.76 1.22 9.41
CA VAL A 182 -3.13 1.29 10.74
C VAL A 182 -3.19 2.72 11.22
N PHE A 183 -3.63 2.93 12.44
CA PHE A 183 -3.67 4.23 13.09
C PHE A 183 -2.79 4.25 14.33
N GLU A 184 -1.97 5.29 14.47
CA GLU A 184 -1.27 5.55 15.73
C GLU A 184 -2.22 6.16 16.76
N ASP A 185 -3.13 7.05 16.32
CA ASP A 185 -4.14 7.71 17.13
C ASP A 185 -5.39 6.86 17.34
N GLU A 186 -5.77 6.64 18.61
CA GLU A 186 -6.92 5.81 18.98
C GLU A 186 -8.28 6.48 18.67
N GLU A 187 -8.37 7.81 18.73
CA GLU A 187 -9.62 8.51 18.45
C GLU A 187 -9.92 8.53 16.95
N LEU A 188 -8.90 8.70 16.10
CA LEU A 188 -9.05 8.52 14.66
C LEU A 188 -9.45 7.08 14.32
N PHE A 189 -8.87 6.09 14.98
CA PHE A 189 -9.25 4.68 14.81
C PHE A 189 -10.71 4.43 15.16
N LYS A 190 -11.18 4.90 16.33
CA LYS A 190 -12.59 4.78 16.74
C LYS A 190 -13.55 5.43 15.74
N LYS A 191 -13.20 6.63 15.27
CA LYS A 191 -13.98 7.33 14.24
C LYS A 191 -14.02 6.54 12.92
N ALA A 192 -12.90 5.96 12.51
CA ALA A 192 -12.80 5.17 11.29
C ALA A 192 -13.65 3.88 11.35
N ILE A 193 -13.76 3.22 12.52
CA ILE A 193 -14.64 2.05 12.72
C ILE A 193 -16.09 2.41 12.37
N VAL A 194 -16.58 3.53 12.86
CA VAL A 194 -17.95 4.00 12.62
C VAL A 194 -18.16 4.31 11.13
N ILE A 195 -17.22 5.03 10.52
CA ILE A 195 -17.28 5.41 9.09
C ILE A 195 -17.22 4.18 8.18
N ARG A 196 -16.41 3.16 8.51
CA ARG A 196 -16.33 1.89 7.78
C ARG A 196 -17.69 1.17 7.72
N ASP A 197 -18.50 1.31 8.75
CA ASP A 197 -19.76 0.60 8.92
C ASP A 197 -20.97 1.55 8.82
N LEU A 198 -21.08 2.26 7.70
CA LEU A 198 -22.24 3.12 7.37
C LEU A 198 -22.53 4.24 8.39
N GLY A 199 -21.58 4.63 9.21
CA GLY A 199 -21.79 5.60 10.29
C GLY A 199 -22.43 4.99 11.54
N ILE A 200 -22.56 3.68 11.60
CA ILE A 200 -23.26 2.97 12.67
C ILE A 200 -22.33 2.77 13.87
N ASN A 201 -22.73 3.27 15.02
CA ASN A 201 -22.16 2.84 16.30
C ASN A 201 -22.86 1.54 16.75
N ARG A 202 -22.20 0.40 16.54
CA ARG A 202 -22.78 -0.91 16.86
C ARG A 202 -23.11 -1.13 18.32
N SER A 203 -22.51 -0.40 19.25
CA SER A 203 -22.78 -0.54 20.69
C SER A 203 -24.15 -0.02 21.12
N ILE A 204 -24.74 0.89 20.33
CA ILE A 204 -26.06 1.50 20.58
C ILE A 204 -27.04 1.31 19.42
N PHE A 205 -26.67 0.56 18.40
CA PHE A 205 -27.48 0.39 17.19
C PHE A 205 -28.75 -0.40 17.44
N ARG A 206 -28.73 -1.31 18.42
CA ARG A 206 -29.93 -2.09 18.80
C ARG A 206 -30.34 -1.75 20.21
N ASP A 207 -31.65 -1.67 20.42
CA ASP A 207 -32.26 -1.49 21.74
C ASP A 207 -32.31 -2.83 22.54
N ALA A 208 -32.86 -2.78 23.73
CA ALA A 208 -33.01 -3.95 24.61
C ALA A 208 -33.91 -5.06 24.03
N ASN A 209 -34.77 -4.75 23.04
CA ASN A 209 -35.61 -5.69 22.34
C ASN A 209 -35.00 -6.27 21.06
N GLY A 210 -33.78 -5.82 20.70
CA GLY A 210 -33.08 -6.22 19.50
C GLY A 210 -33.47 -5.43 18.23
N GLU A 211 -34.36 -4.43 18.37
CA GLU A 211 -34.78 -3.57 17.29
C GLU A 211 -33.77 -2.44 17.04
N ILE A 212 -33.81 -1.82 15.84
CA ILE A 212 -32.95 -0.66 15.54
C ILE A 212 -33.34 0.49 16.47
N SER A 213 -32.36 0.95 17.26
CA SER A 213 -32.56 2.05 18.21
C SER A 213 -32.68 3.38 17.49
N LYS A 214 -33.71 4.16 17.89
CA LYS A 214 -33.89 5.54 17.45
C LYS A 214 -32.84 6.50 18.01
N ASP A 215 -32.12 6.08 19.06
CA ASP A 215 -31.06 6.85 19.69
C ASP A 215 -29.71 6.71 18.97
N CYS A 216 -29.61 5.79 17.99
CA CYS A 216 -28.42 5.63 17.16
C CYS A 216 -28.51 6.59 15.96
N ASP A 217 -27.99 7.79 16.13
CA ASP A 217 -27.89 8.78 15.05
C ASP A 217 -26.77 8.43 14.06
N ILE A 218 -27.00 8.66 12.76
CA ILE A 218 -26.03 8.53 11.68
C ILE A 218 -25.67 9.95 11.20
N ALA A 219 -24.73 10.57 11.89
CA ALA A 219 -24.39 11.99 11.70
C ALA A 219 -23.39 12.26 10.57
N ILE A 220 -22.68 11.24 10.08
CA ILE A 220 -21.59 11.40 9.10
C ILE A 220 -21.88 10.57 7.85
N PRO A 221 -21.80 11.15 6.62
CA PRO A 221 -21.84 10.40 5.38
C PRO A 221 -20.72 9.37 5.35
N SER A 222 -21.08 8.10 5.29
CA SER A 222 -20.16 6.99 5.54
C SER A 222 -20.20 5.96 4.40
N VAL A 223 -19.41 4.92 4.49
CA VAL A 223 -19.30 3.87 3.46
C VAL A 223 -19.57 2.49 4.05
N ASN A 224 -20.03 1.56 3.22
CA ASN A 224 -20.07 0.15 3.56
C ASN A 224 -18.74 -0.49 3.13
N ALA A 225 -17.80 -0.54 4.05
CA ALA A 225 -16.45 -1.02 3.78
C ALA A 225 -16.01 -2.18 4.70
N THR A 226 -16.95 -2.83 5.38
CA THR A 226 -16.63 -4.00 6.23
C THR A 226 -16.22 -5.19 5.38
N PRO A 227 -15.12 -5.89 5.70
CA PRO A 227 -14.69 -7.08 4.98
C PRO A 227 -15.60 -8.27 5.28
N SER A 228 -15.58 -9.30 4.43
CA SER A 228 -16.21 -10.59 4.72
C SER A 228 -15.34 -11.45 5.65
N ASP A 229 -15.99 -12.34 6.41
CA ASP A 229 -15.26 -13.34 7.19
C ASP A 229 -14.53 -14.36 6.28
N VAL A 230 -15.01 -14.58 5.04
CA VAL A 230 -14.33 -15.44 4.06
C VAL A 230 -12.95 -14.88 3.69
N ASN A 231 -12.89 -13.63 3.24
CA ASN A 231 -11.62 -12.99 2.87
C ASN A 231 -10.68 -12.86 4.07
N SER A 232 -11.25 -12.54 5.23
CA SER A 232 -10.48 -12.41 6.47
C SER A 232 -9.87 -13.75 6.92
N TYR A 233 -10.61 -14.85 6.78
CA TYR A 233 -10.09 -16.20 7.05
C TYR A 233 -8.92 -16.55 6.12
N ILE A 234 -9.04 -16.27 4.82
CA ILE A 234 -7.94 -16.44 3.88
C ILE A 234 -6.71 -15.66 4.34
N GLY A 235 -6.90 -14.42 4.80
CA GLY A 235 -5.85 -13.58 5.37
C GLY A 235 -5.20 -14.22 6.60
N CYS A 236 -5.99 -14.76 7.52
CA CYS A 236 -5.47 -15.47 8.69
C CYS A 236 -4.56 -16.64 8.31
N CYS A 237 -4.98 -17.47 7.35
CA CYS A 237 -4.17 -18.58 6.87
C CYS A 237 -2.88 -18.11 6.16
N GLN A 238 -2.95 -17.01 5.41
CA GLN A 238 -1.77 -16.42 4.75
C GLN A 238 -0.74 -15.91 5.77
N MET A 239 -1.17 -15.32 6.87
CA MET A 239 -0.27 -14.79 7.89
C MET A 239 0.61 -15.86 8.53
N GLU A 240 0.19 -17.10 8.55
CA GLU A 240 0.98 -18.24 9.08
C GLU A 240 2.24 -18.52 8.24
N HIS A 241 2.23 -18.10 6.96
CA HIS A 241 3.31 -18.33 6.00
C HIS A 241 4.03 -17.04 5.56
N ILE A 242 3.66 -15.90 6.11
CA ILE A 242 4.06 -14.60 5.57
C ILE A 242 5.59 -14.41 5.53
N ASP A 243 6.28 -14.75 6.61
CA ASP A 243 7.73 -14.59 6.68
C ASP A 243 8.46 -15.54 5.71
N GLU A 244 7.98 -16.77 5.53
CA GLU A 244 8.51 -17.71 4.53
C GLU A 244 8.36 -17.15 3.11
N LEU A 245 7.18 -16.59 2.78
CA LEU A 245 6.90 -16.04 1.46
C LEU A 245 7.77 -14.80 1.19
N LEU A 246 7.96 -13.93 2.18
CA LEU A 246 8.87 -12.78 2.08
C LEU A 246 10.33 -13.20 1.92
N GLN A 247 10.78 -14.24 2.63
CA GLN A 247 12.12 -14.79 2.46
C GLN A 247 12.34 -15.34 1.05
N LYS A 248 11.35 -16.00 0.45
CA LYS A 248 11.42 -16.45 -0.95
C LYS A 248 11.53 -15.28 -1.92
N GLN A 249 10.79 -14.19 -1.71
CA GLN A 249 10.92 -12.98 -2.53
C GLN A 249 12.33 -12.38 -2.43
N ALA A 250 12.87 -12.26 -1.23
CA ALA A 250 14.23 -11.75 -1.01
C ALA A 250 15.30 -12.66 -1.64
N ALA A 251 15.13 -13.99 -1.57
CA ALA A 251 16.04 -14.95 -2.21
C ALA A 251 16.02 -14.82 -3.73
N ASN A 252 14.82 -14.64 -4.34
CA ASN A 252 14.69 -14.42 -5.78
C ASN A 252 15.36 -13.10 -6.22
N ALA A 253 15.18 -12.02 -5.46
CA ALA A 253 15.85 -10.75 -5.73
C ALA A 253 17.37 -10.87 -5.67
N LYS A 254 17.90 -11.60 -4.67
CA LYS A 254 19.35 -11.86 -4.57
C LYS A 254 19.91 -12.68 -5.75
N GLN A 255 19.11 -13.60 -6.31
CA GLN A 255 19.52 -14.31 -7.53
C GLN A 255 19.66 -13.34 -8.73
N TRP A 256 18.77 -12.34 -8.84
CA TRP A 256 18.91 -11.29 -9.85
C TRP A 256 20.18 -10.47 -9.66
N GLU A 257 20.52 -10.10 -8.43
CA GLU A 257 21.80 -9.41 -8.15
C GLU A 257 23.00 -10.18 -8.70
N SER A 258 23.04 -11.49 -8.49
CA SER A 258 24.11 -12.35 -9.00
C SER A 258 24.12 -12.50 -10.52
N ARG A 259 22.94 -12.61 -11.15
CA ARG A 259 22.80 -12.79 -12.61
C ARG A 259 23.16 -11.54 -13.41
N LEU A 260 22.86 -10.36 -12.87
CA LEU A 260 23.04 -9.10 -13.57
C LEU A 260 24.36 -8.40 -13.21
N PHE A 261 25.18 -9.02 -12.37
CA PHE A 261 26.42 -8.40 -11.89
C PHE A 261 27.32 -7.90 -13.03
N ASP A 262 27.43 -8.64 -14.12
CA ASP A 262 28.24 -8.30 -15.29
C ASP A 262 27.45 -7.66 -16.43
N MET A 263 26.20 -7.23 -16.21
CA MET A 263 25.37 -6.58 -17.24
C MET A 263 25.87 -5.16 -17.51
N PRO A 264 26.38 -4.84 -18.73
CA PRO A 264 27.06 -3.55 -18.98
C PRO A 264 26.18 -2.33 -18.83
N SER A 265 24.86 -2.49 -19.03
CA SER A 265 23.86 -1.42 -18.94
C SER A 265 23.29 -1.23 -17.53
N LEU A 266 23.58 -2.12 -16.59
CA LEU A 266 23.14 -2.01 -15.21
C LEU A 266 23.78 -0.77 -14.56
N ILE A 267 22.93 0.13 -14.03
CA ILE A 267 23.37 1.30 -13.27
C ILE A 267 23.41 0.94 -11.78
N ASP A 268 22.27 0.48 -11.22
CA ASP A 268 22.15 0.14 -9.80
C ASP A 268 20.85 -0.65 -9.55
N PHE A 269 20.76 -1.24 -8.35
CA PHE A 269 19.51 -1.75 -7.77
C PHE A 269 18.87 -0.65 -6.93
N ILE A 270 17.53 -0.46 -7.03
CA ILE A 270 16.82 0.65 -6.35
C ILE A 270 16.69 0.43 -4.84
N ARG A 271 17.73 0.00 -4.17
CA ARG A 271 17.69 -0.26 -2.73
C ARG A 271 18.43 0.86 -1.97
N ARG A 272 17.78 1.40 -0.93
CA ARG A 272 18.32 2.47 -0.09
C ARG A 272 18.89 1.92 1.21
N GLU A 273 19.97 2.51 1.69
CA GLU A 273 20.56 2.16 2.98
C GLU A 273 19.56 2.34 4.14
N GLY A 274 19.62 1.45 5.12
CA GLY A 274 18.68 1.44 6.25
C GLY A 274 17.27 0.94 5.92
N THR A 275 17.06 0.38 4.71
CA THR A 275 15.79 -0.22 4.30
C THR A 275 15.94 -1.70 3.98
N GLU A 276 14.90 -2.47 4.25
CA GLU A 276 14.76 -3.87 3.83
C GLU A 276 13.47 -3.97 2.99
N PRO A 277 13.58 -3.91 1.64
CA PRO A 277 12.42 -4.07 0.77
C PRO A 277 11.77 -5.45 0.95
N ASN A 278 10.46 -5.54 0.69
CA ASN A 278 9.81 -6.84 0.62
C ASN A 278 10.04 -7.56 -0.71
N TYR A 279 10.66 -6.86 -1.67
CA TYR A 279 10.93 -7.37 -3.02
C TYR A 279 9.67 -7.89 -3.74
N TRP A 280 8.59 -7.15 -3.66
CA TRP A 280 7.42 -7.41 -4.53
C TRP A 280 7.84 -7.50 -6.00
N VAL A 281 8.81 -6.71 -6.40
CA VAL A 281 9.65 -6.88 -7.59
C VAL A 281 11.11 -6.61 -7.24
N CYS A 282 12.07 -7.17 -7.99
CA CYS A 282 13.46 -6.72 -7.94
C CYS A 282 13.63 -5.55 -8.92
N GLY A 283 13.81 -4.35 -8.38
CA GLY A 283 13.93 -3.12 -9.17
C GLY A 283 15.38 -2.81 -9.52
N ILE A 284 15.64 -2.52 -10.80
CA ILE A 284 16.94 -2.07 -11.30
C ILE A 284 16.82 -0.79 -12.11
N LEU A 285 17.91 -0.06 -12.22
CA LEU A 285 18.08 1.04 -13.18
C LEU A 285 19.03 0.59 -14.30
N SER A 286 18.65 0.82 -15.54
CA SER A 286 19.42 0.51 -16.73
C SER A 286 19.69 1.76 -17.57
N SER A 287 20.86 1.86 -18.15
CA SER A 287 21.21 2.89 -19.15
C SER A 287 20.62 2.58 -20.55
N ASN A 288 20.10 1.36 -20.76
CA ASN A 288 19.53 0.90 -22.03
C ASN A 288 18.26 0.08 -21.83
N LYS A 289 17.28 0.66 -21.10
CA LYS A 289 16.06 0.00 -20.64
C LYS A 289 15.34 -0.79 -21.73
N GLU A 290 15.16 -0.21 -22.93
CA GLU A 290 14.38 -0.85 -24.00
C GLU A 290 15.06 -2.14 -24.49
N ALA A 291 16.37 -2.09 -24.75
CA ALA A 291 17.13 -3.26 -25.21
C ALA A 291 17.19 -4.35 -24.12
N ASP A 292 17.41 -3.96 -22.88
CA ASP A 292 17.48 -4.89 -21.75
C ASP A 292 16.13 -5.56 -21.49
N MET A 293 15.03 -4.79 -21.51
CA MET A 293 13.69 -5.37 -21.40
C MET A 293 13.36 -6.33 -22.54
N LYS A 294 13.81 -6.02 -23.77
CA LYS A 294 13.63 -6.92 -24.92
C LYS A 294 14.42 -8.21 -24.72
N MET A 295 15.70 -8.10 -24.40
CA MET A 295 16.57 -9.25 -24.12
C MET A 295 16.00 -10.15 -23.01
N LEU A 296 15.60 -9.57 -21.88
CA LEU A 296 15.04 -10.32 -20.75
C LEU A 296 13.71 -11.02 -21.13
N LYS A 297 12.86 -10.37 -21.93
CA LYS A 297 11.61 -10.99 -22.44
C LYS A 297 11.88 -12.13 -23.41
N GLU A 298 12.87 -12.01 -24.29
CA GLU A 298 13.31 -13.08 -25.19
C GLU A 298 13.85 -14.31 -24.42
N GLN A 299 14.42 -14.08 -23.23
CA GLN A 299 14.83 -15.13 -22.29
C GLN A 299 13.66 -15.68 -21.45
N GLY A 300 12.43 -15.22 -21.68
CA GLY A 300 11.22 -15.72 -21.00
C GLY A 300 10.89 -15.03 -19.66
N TYR A 301 11.56 -13.94 -19.29
CA TYR A 301 11.27 -13.22 -18.06
C TYR A 301 10.19 -12.16 -18.25
N ALA A 302 9.21 -12.13 -17.33
CA ALA A 302 8.21 -11.06 -17.27
C ALA A 302 8.83 -9.82 -16.62
N CYS A 303 9.28 -8.87 -17.40
CA CYS A 303 9.79 -7.59 -16.93
C CYS A 303 8.98 -6.42 -17.48
N SER A 304 8.88 -5.31 -16.71
CA SER A 304 8.10 -4.13 -17.08
C SER A 304 8.57 -2.88 -16.32
N ALA A 305 7.95 -1.72 -16.61
CA ALA A 305 8.07 -0.52 -15.78
C ALA A 305 7.05 -0.50 -14.62
N VAL A 306 6.23 -1.52 -14.45
CA VAL A 306 5.13 -1.69 -13.48
C VAL A 306 4.04 -0.63 -13.64
N HIS A 307 4.38 0.65 -13.47
CA HIS A 307 3.44 1.77 -13.50
C HIS A 307 3.81 2.77 -14.58
N LEU A 308 2.79 3.32 -15.23
CA LEU A 308 2.91 4.52 -16.04
C LEU A 308 2.74 5.74 -15.09
N PRO A 309 3.56 6.79 -15.19
CA PRO A 309 3.37 7.99 -14.38
C PRO A 309 1.96 8.57 -14.52
N ASN A 310 1.32 8.85 -13.39
CA ASN A 310 -0.09 9.26 -13.36
C ASN A 310 -0.35 10.64 -14.02
N THR A 311 0.69 11.41 -14.32
CA THR A 311 0.61 12.62 -15.14
C THR A 311 0.10 12.38 -16.57
N TYR A 312 0.16 11.13 -17.06
CA TYR A 312 -0.43 10.76 -18.35
C TYR A 312 -1.97 10.68 -18.32
N TYR A 313 -2.58 10.61 -17.14
CA TYR A 313 -4.02 10.41 -16.99
C TYR A 313 -4.76 11.74 -16.80
N SER A 314 -5.64 12.09 -17.73
CA SER A 314 -6.39 13.35 -17.75
C SER A 314 -7.29 13.56 -16.53
N VAL A 315 -7.66 12.51 -15.81
CA VAL A 315 -8.47 12.58 -14.58
C VAL A 315 -7.84 13.41 -13.47
N PHE A 316 -6.50 13.53 -13.46
CA PHE A 316 -5.76 14.36 -12.49
C PHE A 316 -5.50 15.79 -12.98
N GLY A 317 -6.09 16.18 -14.11
CA GLY A 317 -5.79 17.44 -14.77
C GLY A 317 -4.44 17.39 -15.52
N LYS A 318 -4.17 18.44 -16.28
CA LYS A 318 -2.91 18.56 -17.03
C LYS A 318 -1.82 19.07 -16.07
N GLN A 319 -0.83 18.25 -15.81
CA GLN A 319 0.36 18.59 -15.04
C GLN A 319 1.61 18.09 -15.77
N ASP A 320 2.68 18.87 -15.73
CA ASP A 320 3.94 18.49 -16.37
C ASP A 320 4.61 17.36 -15.57
N MET A 321 5.28 16.47 -16.30
CA MET A 321 6.12 15.44 -15.67
C MET A 321 7.37 16.11 -15.09
N SER A 322 7.69 15.78 -13.86
CA SER A 322 8.90 16.26 -13.20
C SER A 322 10.14 15.49 -13.68
N LYS A 323 11.31 16.10 -13.54
CA LYS A 323 12.57 15.57 -14.07
C LYS A 323 12.96 14.23 -13.41
N GLY A 324 12.78 14.11 -12.09
CA GLY A 324 13.10 12.89 -11.36
C GLY A 324 12.22 11.73 -11.81
N VAL A 325 10.91 11.97 -11.99
CA VAL A 325 9.97 10.98 -12.52
C VAL A 325 10.35 10.55 -13.94
N GLU A 326 10.65 11.49 -14.82
CA GLU A 326 11.06 11.19 -16.20
C GLU A 326 12.35 10.38 -16.25
N GLU A 327 13.35 10.80 -15.48
CA GLU A 327 14.64 10.11 -15.40
C GLU A 327 14.49 8.68 -14.86
N PHE A 328 13.77 8.52 -13.76
CA PHE A 328 13.52 7.20 -13.17
C PHE A 328 12.73 6.30 -14.12
N TYR A 329 11.62 6.79 -14.66
CA TYR A 329 10.76 6.01 -15.56
C TYR A 329 11.51 5.52 -16.79
N ASN A 330 12.43 6.32 -17.35
CA ASN A 330 13.22 5.97 -18.52
C ASN A 330 14.33 4.92 -18.22
N LYS A 331 14.65 4.69 -16.96
CA LYS A 331 15.72 3.76 -16.54
C LYS A 331 15.20 2.53 -15.80
N PHE A 332 14.08 2.63 -15.11
CA PHE A 332 13.57 1.60 -14.22
C PHE A 332 13.05 0.38 -14.95
N ILE A 333 13.50 -0.80 -14.51
CA ILE A 333 12.99 -2.12 -14.91
C ILE A 333 12.66 -2.91 -13.64
N ALA A 334 11.45 -3.43 -13.57
CA ALA A 334 11.03 -4.38 -12.56
C ALA A 334 11.24 -5.81 -13.07
N LEU A 335 11.93 -6.62 -12.28
CA LEU A 335 12.19 -8.03 -12.53
C LEU A 335 11.34 -8.88 -11.60
N PRO A 336 10.88 -10.07 -12.06
CA PRO A 336 10.02 -10.93 -11.27
C PRO A 336 10.79 -11.49 -10.06
N SER A 337 10.31 -11.22 -8.85
CA SER A 337 10.87 -11.75 -7.60
C SER A 337 9.81 -12.31 -6.66
N GLY A 338 8.54 -12.34 -7.07
CA GLY A 338 7.45 -12.87 -6.27
C GLY A 338 7.75 -14.31 -5.80
N TRP A 339 7.22 -14.68 -4.63
CA TRP A 339 7.41 -16.01 -4.04
C TRP A 339 6.96 -17.17 -4.94
N TRP A 340 6.06 -16.91 -5.89
CA TRP A 340 5.58 -17.87 -6.89
C TRP A 340 6.54 -18.03 -8.09
N CYS A 341 7.51 -17.17 -8.24
CA CYS A 341 8.59 -17.37 -9.20
C CYS A 341 9.37 -18.59 -8.73
N LEU A 342 8.95 -19.78 -9.16
CA LEU A 342 9.68 -21.03 -8.95
C LEU A 342 11.12 -20.76 -9.35
N GLN A 343 12.03 -20.88 -8.35
CA GLN A 343 13.47 -20.73 -8.46
C GLN A 343 13.86 -20.40 -9.89
N LEU A 344 14.23 -19.16 -10.16
CA LEU A 344 14.70 -18.76 -11.48
C LEU A 344 15.56 -19.92 -11.92
N ARG A 345 15.01 -20.82 -12.74
CA ARG A 345 15.52 -22.17 -12.94
C ARG A 345 17.01 -22.07 -13.16
N ASN A 346 17.79 -22.99 -12.55
CA ASN A 346 19.23 -23.16 -12.80
C ASN A 346 19.52 -23.58 -14.26
N GLU A 347 18.78 -23.07 -15.20
CA GLU A 347 19.07 -23.19 -16.61
C GLU A 347 20.06 -22.09 -16.94
N THR A 348 21.31 -22.49 -17.02
CA THR A 348 22.46 -21.77 -17.58
C THR A 348 22.03 -20.85 -18.71
N LEU A 349 22.30 -19.55 -18.51
CA LEU A 349 22.44 -18.59 -19.61
C LEU A 349 23.57 -19.02 -20.50
#